data_95cc1318008e09641a671191f39d2b0f
#
_entry.id   95cc1318008e09641a671191f39d2b0f
#
_cell.length_a   1.000
_cell.length_b   1.000
_cell.length_c   1.000
_cell.angle_alpha   90.00
_cell.angle_beta   90.00
_cell.angle_gamma   90.00
#
_symmetry.space_group_name_H-M   'P 1'
#
loop_
_entity.id
_entity.type
_entity.pdbx_description
1 polymer ?
#
loop_
_entity_poly.entity_id
_entity_poly.type
_entity_poly.pdbx_seq_one_letter_code
_entity_poly.pdbx_strand_id
1 'polypeptide(L)'
;KVVAEIPTFGAPRVMTATPDGKYIYLTIRWFHGLVKIDAEQNKIIAQVLLPQSDKFDNEGKAAHGLSVAPNGKTVYLTSQFTNDVTAIDVAMDKILKNITVGTNPNWIEFTSDGKFAIVSNTSSNDASIIDVEKWKVVATIPVGKSPKRLWVANTK
;
A
#
# COMPACT_ATOMS: atom_id res chain seq x y z
N LYS A 1 -19.53 6.74 -18.61
CA LYS A 1 -20.60 5.81 -18.21
C LYS A 1 -20.04 4.83 -17.19
N VAL A 2 -20.71 4.62 -16.04
CA VAL A 2 -20.42 3.52 -15.11
C VAL A 2 -20.75 2.21 -15.84
N VAL A 3 -19.83 1.25 -15.83
CA VAL A 3 -19.99 -0.05 -16.52
C VAL A 3 -20.25 -1.19 -15.53
N ALA A 4 -19.81 -1.04 -14.28
CA ALA A 4 -20.05 -2.00 -13.22
C ALA A 4 -20.01 -1.32 -11.84
N GLU A 5 -20.71 -1.90 -10.89
CA GLU A 5 -20.64 -1.57 -9.46
C GLU A 5 -20.19 -2.82 -8.71
N ILE A 6 -19.12 -2.68 -7.91
CA ILE A 6 -18.53 -3.80 -7.17
C ILE A 6 -18.80 -3.56 -5.68
N PRO A 7 -19.69 -4.33 -5.05
CA PRO A 7 -19.98 -4.19 -3.64
C PRO A 7 -18.73 -4.45 -2.79
N THR A 8 -18.46 -3.56 -1.84
CA THR A 8 -17.42 -3.74 -0.83
C THR A 8 -18.07 -3.90 0.55
N PHE A 9 -17.39 -4.63 1.43
CA PHE A 9 -17.88 -4.90 2.79
C PHE A 9 -17.51 -3.81 3.80
N GLY A 10 -17.13 -2.63 3.34
CA GLY A 10 -16.75 -1.46 4.14
C GLY A 10 -16.50 -0.25 3.26
N ALA A 11 -16.02 0.85 3.85
CA ALA A 11 -15.73 2.07 3.13
C ALA A 11 -14.40 1.95 2.36
N PRO A 12 -14.41 1.98 0.99
CA PRO A 12 -13.20 1.94 0.18
C PRO A 12 -12.37 3.21 0.42
N ARG A 13 -11.04 3.09 0.41
CA ARG A 13 -10.12 4.21 0.69
C ARG A 13 -9.15 4.48 -0.45
N VAL A 14 -8.10 3.68 -0.55
CA VAL A 14 -7.02 3.88 -1.53
C VAL A 14 -7.02 2.73 -2.50
N MET A 15 -6.88 3.03 -3.77
CA MET A 15 -6.77 2.02 -4.82
C MET A 15 -5.55 2.29 -5.69
N THR A 16 -5.03 1.21 -6.26
CA THR A 16 -3.98 1.20 -7.28
C THR A 16 -4.26 0.07 -8.26
N ALA A 17 -3.72 0.16 -9.46
CA ALA A 17 -3.85 -0.90 -10.47
C ALA A 17 -2.49 -1.45 -10.87
N THR A 18 -2.47 -2.69 -11.34
CA THR A 18 -1.29 -3.24 -12.02
C THR A 18 -1.02 -2.47 -13.32
N PRO A 19 0.25 -2.37 -13.78
CA PRO A 19 0.59 -1.63 -15.01
C PRO A 19 -0.13 -2.13 -16.26
N ASP A 20 -0.50 -3.41 -16.30
CA ASP A 20 -1.28 -4.02 -17.38
C ASP A 20 -2.80 -3.76 -17.26
N GLY A 21 -3.24 -3.11 -16.18
CA GLY A 21 -4.65 -2.84 -15.90
C GLY A 21 -5.51 -4.05 -15.51
N LYS A 22 -4.91 -5.23 -15.36
CA LYS A 22 -5.65 -6.46 -15.11
C LYS A 22 -6.23 -6.55 -13.70
N TYR A 23 -5.47 -6.09 -12.70
CA TYR A 23 -5.89 -6.13 -11.32
C TYR A 23 -5.93 -4.75 -10.68
N ILE A 24 -6.92 -4.54 -9.84
CA ILE A 24 -7.05 -3.36 -8.98
C ILE A 24 -6.94 -3.84 -7.53
N TYR A 25 -6.10 -3.17 -6.76
CA TYR A 25 -5.99 -3.37 -5.32
C TYR A 25 -6.66 -2.24 -4.59
N LEU A 26 -7.36 -2.56 -3.51
CA LEU A 26 -8.18 -1.62 -2.75
C LEU A 26 -8.02 -1.86 -1.26
N THR A 27 -7.74 -0.80 -0.49
CA THR A 27 -7.86 -0.80 0.97
C THR A 27 -9.27 -0.42 1.38
N ILE A 28 -9.78 -1.08 2.41
CA ILE A 28 -11.12 -0.86 2.94
C ILE A 28 -11.00 -0.49 4.42
N ARG A 29 -11.67 0.57 4.83
CA ARG A 29 -11.72 0.97 6.24
C ARG A 29 -12.33 -0.14 7.09
N TRP A 30 -11.80 -0.34 8.28
CA TRP A 30 -12.14 -1.42 9.21
C TRP A 30 -11.77 -2.83 8.71
N PHE A 31 -10.99 -2.91 7.66
CA PHE A 31 -10.37 -4.14 7.19
C PHE A 31 -8.85 -3.95 7.17
N HIS A 32 -8.16 -4.67 8.04
CA HIS A 32 -6.71 -4.56 8.14
C HIS A 32 -6.05 -5.44 7.06
N GLY A 33 -6.08 -4.96 5.84
CA GLY A 33 -5.61 -5.66 4.65
C GLY A 33 -6.00 -4.96 3.36
N LEU A 34 -5.99 -5.72 2.27
CA LEU A 34 -6.43 -5.27 0.96
C LEU A 34 -7.31 -6.32 0.28
N VAL A 35 -8.10 -5.88 -0.68
CA VAL A 35 -8.77 -6.75 -1.64
C VAL A 35 -8.15 -6.60 -3.02
N LYS A 36 -8.16 -7.67 -3.79
CA LYS A 36 -7.79 -7.72 -5.20
C LYS A 36 -9.04 -7.88 -6.05
N ILE A 37 -9.17 -7.03 -7.03
CA ILE A 37 -10.29 -7.01 -7.97
C ILE A 37 -9.74 -7.39 -9.34
N ASP A 38 -10.40 -8.31 -10.02
CA ASP A 38 -10.21 -8.56 -11.45
C ASP A 38 -10.99 -7.50 -12.23
N ALA A 39 -10.27 -6.68 -13.00
CA ALA A 39 -10.85 -5.55 -13.71
C ALA A 39 -11.69 -5.97 -14.93
N GLU A 40 -11.44 -7.13 -15.50
CA GLU A 40 -12.22 -7.67 -16.61
C GLU A 40 -13.52 -8.29 -16.10
N GLN A 41 -13.45 -9.09 -15.04
CA GLN A 41 -14.61 -9.73 -14.44
C GLN A 41 -15.43 -8.81 -13.53
N ASN A 42 -14.89 -7.65 -13.15
CA ASN A 42 -15.50 -6.71 -12.20
C ASN A 42 -15.85 -7.37 -10.86
N LYS A 43 -14.95 -8.17 -10.31
CA LYS A 43 -15.17 -8.96 -9.09
C LYS A 43 -13.96 -8.92 -8.15
N ILE A 44 -14.25 -8.94 -6.84
CA ILE A 44 -13.24 -9.23 -5.83
C ILE A 44 -12.89 -10.71 -5.94
N ILE A 45 -11.60 -11.00 -6.19
CA ILE A 45 -11.09 -12.37 -6.39
C ILE A 45 -10.18 -12.84 -5.25
N ALA A 46 -9.65 -11.91 -4.45
CA ALA A 46 -8.83 -12.26 -3.30
C ALA A 46 -8.93 -11.20 -2.19
N GLN A 47 -8.62 -11.64 -0.97
CA GLN A 47 -8.46 -10.79 0.22
C GLN A 47 -7.15 -11.17 0.90
N VAL A 48 -6.32 -10.18 1.23
CA VAL A 48 -5.06 -10.39 1.95
C VAL A 48 -5.15 -9.64 3.27
N LEU A 49 -5.16 -10.40 4.37
CA LEU A 49 -5.10 -9.86 5.73
C LEU A 49 -3.66 -9.56 6.11
N LEU A 50 -3.42 -8.40 6.73
CA LEU A 50 -2.13 -8.04 7.28
C LEU A 50 -1.87 -8.73 8.63
N PRO A 51 -0.61 -8.83 9.07
CA PRO A 51 -0.27 -9.31 10.40
C PRO A 51 -1.01 -8.53 11.49
N GLN A 52 -1.37 -9.21 12.58
CA GLN A 52 -2.11 -8.67 13.71
C GLN A 52 -3.54 -8.18 13.39
N SER A 53 -4.11 -8.60 12.26
CA SER A 53 -5.49 -8.29 11.92
C SER A 53 -6.49 -8.83 12.96
N ASP A 54 -6.13 -9.89 13.69
CA ASP A 54 -6.88 -10.45 14.82
C ASP A 54 -6.92 -9.52 16.05
N LYS A 55 -5.99 -8.56 16.15
CA LYS A 55 -5.89 -7.56 17.21
C LYS A 55 -6.35 -6.17 16.79
N PHE A 56 -6.83 -6.05 15.57
CA PHE A 56 -7.27 -4.78 15.03
C PHE A 56 -8.60 -4.35 15.70
N ASP A 57 -8.58 -3.21 16.38
CA ASP A 57 -9.66 -2.72 17.26
C ASP A 57 -10.57 -1.65 16.64
N ASN A 58 -10.42 -1.37 15.36
CA ASN A 58 -11.17 -0.35 14.63
C ASN A 58 -10.96 1.11 15.08
N GLU A 59 -9.89 1.41 15.82
CA GLU A 59 -9.55 2.80 16.21
C GLU A 59 -9.20 3.73 15.02
N GLY A 60 -9.45 3.28 13.81
CA GLY A 60 -9.23 4.03 12.57
C GLY A 60 -7.80 3.93 12.03
N LYS A 61 -6.89 3.30 12.75
CA LYS A 61 -5.56 2.93 12.27
C LYS A 61 -5.66 1.60 11.53
N ALA A 62 -5.46 1.61 10.24
CA ALA A 62 -5.64 0.45 9.38
C ALA A 62 -4.59 0.43 8.26
N ALA A 63 -4.69 -0.57 7.41
CA ALA A 63 -4.08 -0.54 6.09
C ALA A 63 -4.51 0.73 5.34
N HIS A 64 -3.55 1.47 4.76
CA HIS A 64 -3.84 2.77 4.17
C HIS A 64 -3.22 2.95 2.78
N GLY A 65 -1.99 3.45 2.70
CA GLY A 65 -1.31 3.73 1.42
C GLY A 65 -1.03 2.45 0.64
N LEU A 66 -1.17 2.50 -0.65
CA LEU A 66 -1.13 1.34 -1.53
C LEU A 66 -0.50 1.73 -2.86
N SER A 67 0.53 0.99 -3.29
CA SER A 67 1.16 1.19 -4.60
C SER A 67 1.64 -0.14 -5.17
N VAL A 68 1.45 -0.33 -6.47
CA VAL A 68 2.00 -1.48 -7.21
C VAL A 68 3.38 -1.10 -7.75
N ALA A 69 4.35 -1.98 -7.59
CA ALA A 69 5.68 -1.78 -8.15
C ALA A 69 5.60 -1.66 -9.69
N PRO A 70 6.46 -0.84 -10.32
CA PRO A 70 6.43 -0.63 -11.77
C PRO A 70 6.56 -1.90 -12.62
N ASN A 71 7.17 -2.95 -12.07
CA ASN A 71 7.28 -4.25 -12.73
C ASN A 71 6.00 -5.11 -12.64
N GLY A 72 4.96 -4.63 -11.93
CA GLY A 72 3.68 -5.32 -11.76
C GLY A 72 3.70 -6.58 -10.87
N LYS A 73 4.83 -6.90 -10.23
CA LYS A 73 4.98 -8.18 -9.50
C LYS A 73 4.66 -8.11 -8.02
N THR A 74 4.76 -6.92 -7.42
CA THR A 74 4.51 -6.71 -6.00
C THR A 74 3.62 -5.50 -5.77
N VAL A 75 2.76 -5.59 -4.77
CA VAL A 75 2.02 -4.46 -4.23
C VAL A 75 2.50 -4.18 -2.81
N TYR A 76 2.73 -2.91 -2.49
CA TYR A 76 3.16 -2.46 -1.17
C TYR A 76 2.01 -1.74 -0.48
N LEU A 77 1.81 -2.07 0.77
CA LEU A 77 0.70 -1.61 1.60
C LEU A 77 1.21 -1.07 2.93
N THR A 78 0.90 0.19 3.26
CA THR A 78 1.26 0.75 4.58
C THR A 78 0.27 0.30 5.64
N SER A 79 0.77 -0.06 6.83
CA SER A 79 -0.02 -0.33 8.01
C SER A 79 0.21 0.75 9.08
N GLN A 80 -0.80 1.58 9.31
CA GLN A 80 -0.77 2.59 10.37
C GLN A 80 -0.83 1.97 11.77
N PHE A 81 -1.31 0.74 11.87
CA PHE A 81 -1.44 0.01 13.12
C PHE A 81 -0.11 -0.58 13.59
N THR A 82 0.64 -1.20 12.66
CA THR A 82 1.90 -1.89 12.97
C THR A 82 3.15 -1.06 12.66
N ASN A 83 3.00 0.13 12.05
CA ASN A 83 4.11 1.01 11.63
C ASN A 83 5.07 0.32 10.65
N ASP A 84 4.52 -0.37 9.69
CA ASP A 84 5.28 -1.06 8.66
C ASP A 84 4.69 -0.89 7.25
N VAL A 85 5.44 -1.40 6.30
CA VAL A 85 5.00 -1.64 4.92
C VAL A 85 5.05 -3.13 4.68
N THR A 86 3.93 -3.68 4.23
CA THR A 86 3.83 -5.07 3.81
C THR A 86 3.96 -5.16 2.29
N ALA A 87 4.91 -5.97 1.82
CA ALA A 87 5.04 -6.33 0.41
C ALA A 87 4.31 -7.65 0.14
N ILE A 88 3.49 -7.66 -0.90
CA ILE A 88 2.59 -8.76 -1.26
C ILE A 88 2.85 -9.15 -2.72
N ASP A 89 2.96 -10.44 -3.00
CA ASP A 89 3.10 -10.98 -4.36
C ASP A 89 1.80 -10.84 -5.14
N VAL A 90 1.86 -10.28 -6.34
CA VAL A 90 0.68 -10.05 -7.19
C VAL A 90 0.10 -11.35 -7.76
N ALA A 91 0.93 -12.35 -8.03
CA ALA A 91 0.49 -13.62 -8.63
C ALA A 91 -0.07 -14.60 -7.60
N MET A 92 0.54 -14.62 -6.41
CA MET A 92 0.20 -15.60 -5.37
C MET A 92 -0.71 -15.03 -4.27
N ASP A 93 -0.89 -13.71 -4.21
CA ASP A 93 -1.62 -12.99 -3.14
C ASP A 93 -1.06 -13.30 -1.73
N LYS A 94 0.27 -13.49 -1.64
CA LYS A 94 0.97 -13.85 -0.40
C LYS A 94 1.87 -12.72 0.08
N ILE A 95 1.91 -12.55 1.40
CA ILE A 95 2.86 -11.65 2.04
C ILE A 95 4.28 -12.18 1.83
N LEU A 96 5.14 -11.33 1.27
CA LEU A 96 6.56 -11.61 1.06
C LEU A 96 7.40 -11.08 2.21
N LYS A 97 7.12 -9.87 2.68
CA LYS A 97 7.91 -9.18 3.69
C LYS A 97 7.13 -8.09 4.40
N ASN A 98 7.44 -7.89 5.68
CA ASN A 98 7.09 -6.69 6.43
C ASN A 98 8.37 -5.87 6.68
N ILE A 99 8.30 -4.57 6.43
CA ILE A 99 9.41 -3.62 6.50
C ILE A 99 9.02 -2.52 7.49
N THR A 100 9.66 -2.48 8.64
CA THR A 100 9.42 -1.42 9.63
C THR A 100 9.84 -0.06 9.07
N VAL A 101 8.97 0.95 9.22
CA VAL A 101 9.16 2.33 8.79
C VAL A 101 8.92 3.30 9.95
N GLY A 102 8.72 4.58 9.68
CA GLY A 102 8.35 5.55 10.71
C GLY A 102 6.93 5.36 11.25
N THR A 103 6.52 6.25 12.15
CA THR A 103 5.25 6.11 12.87
C THR A 103 4.07 6.62 12.05
N ASN A 104 3.00 5.82 12.00
CA ASN A 104 1.75 6.10 11.30
C ASN A 104 1.99 6.34 9.78
N PRO A 105 2.54 5.34 9.05
CA PRO A 105 2.80 5.46 7.63
C PRO A 105 1.48 5.62 6.87
N ASN A 106 1.43 6.65 6.00
CA ASN A 106 0.18 7.06 5.36
C ASN A 106 0.15 6.75 3.86
N TRP A 107 1.19 7.12 3.13
CA TRP A 107 1.25 6.97 1.68
C TRP A 107 2.54 6.29 1.25
N ILE A 108 2.51 5.66 0.09
CA ILE A 108 3.66 5.00 -0.52
C ILE A 108 3.63 5.15 -2.03
N GLU A 109 4.78 5.45 -2.62
CA GLU A 109 4.98 5.49 -4.06
C GLU A 109 6.34 4.91 -4.42
N PHE A 110 6.44 4.32 -5.61
CA PHE A 110 7.70 3.84 -6.16
C PHE A 110 8.39 4.91 -7.00
N THR A 111 9.73 4.88 -7.03
CA THR A 111 10.48 5.55 -8.10
C THR A 111 10.16 4.87 -9.45
N SER A 112 10.27 5.63 -10.54
CA SER A 112 9.92 5.13 -11.88
C SER A 112 10.73 3.92 -12.33
N ASP A 113 11.98 3.82 -11.84
CA ASP A 113 12.85 2.67 -12.08
C ASP A 113 12.56 1.48 -11.16
N GLY A 114 11.63 1.63 -10.22
CA GLY A 114 11.23 0.60 -9.26
C GLY A 114 12.28 0.22 -8.22
N LYS A 115 13.41 0.95 -8.11
CA LYS A 115 14.47 0.62 -7.17
C LYS A 115 14.14 1.00 -5.74
N PHE A 116 13.40 2.08 -5.57
CA PHE A 116 13.02 2.59 -4.25
C PHE A 116 11.51 2.75 -4.12
N ALA A 117 11.02 2.58 -2.90
CA ALA A 117 9.69 3.02 -2.50
C ALA A 117 9.82 4.08 -1.40
N ILE A 118 9.02 5.13 -1.48
CA ILE A 118 9.03 6.27 -0.58
C ILE A 118 7.76 6.23 0.25
N VAL A 119 7.89 6.29 1.57
CA VAL A 119 6.77 6.21 2.51
C VAL A 119 6.70 7.48 3.34
N SER A 120 5.55 8.15 3.36
CA SER A 120 5.32 9.26 4.28
C SER A 120 4.85 8.76 5.65
N ASN A 121 5.54 9.16 6.70
CA ASN A 121 5.25 8.76 8.09
C ASN A 121 4.66 9.96 8.85
N THR A 122 3.33 9.96 8.99
CA THR A 122 2.57 11.13 9.46
C THR A 122 2.96 11.56 10.88
N SER A 123 3.17 10.63 11.79
CA SER A 123 3.41 10.94 13.20
C SER A 123 4.88 11.13 13.54
N SER A 124 5.80 10.52 12.82
CA SER A 124 7.25 10.77 12.97
C SER A 124 7.75 11.95 12.16
N ASN A 125 6.91 12.56 11.30
CA ASN A 125 7.25 13.76 10.50
C ASN A 125 8.42 13.55 9.53
N ASP A 126 8.52 12.38 8.97
CA ASP A 126 9.58 11.98 8.05
C ASP A 126 9.08 11.17 6.86
N ALA A 127 9.98 10.87 5.95
CA ALA A 127 9.78 9.93 4.87
C ALA A 127 10.83 8.81 4.95
N SER A 128 10.39 7.56 4.87
CA SER A 128 11.28 6.40 4.77
C SER A 128 11.52 6.06 3.30
N ILE A 129 12.78 5.81 2.94
CA ILE A 129 13.19 5.33 1.63
C ILE A 129 13.50 3.84 1.75
N ILE A 130 12.74 3.01 1.09
CA ILE A 130 12.91 1.56 1.06
C ILE A 130 13.66 1.17 -0.20
N ASP A 131 14.79 0.46 -0.05
CA ASP A 131 15.44 -0.27 -1.14
C ASP A 131 14.60 -1.54 -1.42
N VAL A 132 14.02 -1.60 -2.61
CA VAL A 132 13.07 -2.65 -3.00
C VAL A 132 13.73 -4.01 -3.13
N GLU A 133 14.98 -4.06 -3.59
CA GLU A 133 15.74 -5.30 -3.72
C GLU A 133 16.18 -5.86 -2.36
N LYS A 134 16.63 -4.96 -1.47
CA LYS A 134 17.11 -5.35 -0.13
C LYS A 134 16.01 -5.48 0.92
N TRP A 135 14.77 -5.06 0.60
CA TRP A 135 13.63 -5.11 1.52
C TRP A 135 13.89 -4.39 2.86
N LYS A 136 14.52 -3.22 2.80
CA LYS A 136 14.86 -2.46 4.00
C LYS A 136 14.84 -0.95 3.77
N VAL A 137 14.61 -0.21 4.84
CA VAL A 137 14.81 1.24 4.86
C VAL A 137 16.29 1.55 4.75
N VAL A 138 16.66 2.37 3.77
CA VAL A 138 18.06 2.82 3.54
C VAL A 138 18.27 4.28 3.91
N ALA A 139 17.20 5.06 4.03
CA ALA A 139 17.25 6.44 4.49
C ALA A 139 15.92 6.84 5.16
N THR A 140 16.01 7.75 6.12
CA THR A 140 14.86 8.44 6.71
C THR A 140 15.12 9.94 6.61
N ILE A 141 14.19 10.68 6.01
CA ILE A 141 14.36 12.09 5.68
C ILE A 141 13.29 12.90 6.43
N PRO A 142 13.67 13.85 7.30
CA PRO A 142 12.72 14.79 7.88
C PRO A 142 12.05 15.64 6.79
N VAL A 143 10.71 15.74 6.80
CA VAL A 143 9.96 16.42 5.72
C VAL A 143 8.96 17.47 6.22
N GLY A 144 8.86 17.78 7.42
CA GLY A 144 7.86 18.71 7.95
C GLY A 144 6.70 18.00 8.63
N LYS A 145 5.77 18.78 9.19
CA LYS A 145 4.72 18.24 10.07
C LYS A 145 3.65 17.47 9.32
N SER A 146 3.34 16.29 9.82
CA SER A 146 2.22 15.43 9.39
C SER A 146 2.17 15.18 7.88
N PRO A 147 3.26 14.68 7.26
CA PRO A 147 3.24 14.34 5.83
C PRO A 147 2.18 13.26 5.58
N LYS A 148 1.43 13.41 4.49
CA LYS A 148 0.40 12.45 4.09
C LYS A 148 0.65 11.95 2.69
N ARG A 149 0.03 12.60 1.70
CA ARG A 149 0.19 12.17 0.30
C ARG A 149 1.55 12.61 -0.24
N LEU A 150 2.13 11.78 -1.05
CA LEU A 150 3.32 12.08 -1.83
C LEU A 150 3.11 11.67 -3.29
N TRP A 151 3.94 12.19 -4.15
CA TRP A 151 3.95 11.88 -5.56
C TRP A 151 5.39 11.84 -6.07
N VAL A 152 5.73 10.85 -6.86
CA VAL A 152 7.03 10.76 -7.53
C VAL A 152 6.89 11.28 -8.96
N ALA A 153 7.50 12.42 -9.25
CA ALA A 153 7.54 12.97 -10.60
C ALA A 153 8.68 12.34 -11.41
N ASN A 154 8.37 11.95 -12.64
CA ASN A 154 9.41 11.58 -13.60
C ASN A 154 10.00 12.87 -14.17
N THR A 155 11.13 13.32 -13.67
CA THR A 155 11.93 14.36 -14.34
C THR A 155 12.70 13.69 -15.48
N LYS A 156 12.42 14.14 -16.69
CA LYS A 156 13.25 13.80 -17.87
C LYS A 156 14.61 14.45 -17.76
#